data_2c5800c71fbf37c871ac78582900a080
#
_entry.id   2c5800c71fbf37c871ac78582900a080
#
_cell.length_a   1.000
_cell.length_b   1.000
_cell.length_c   1.000
_cell.angle_alpha   90.00
_cell.angle_beta   90.00
_cell.angle_gamma   90.00
#
_symmetry.space_group_name_H-M   'P 1'
#
loop_
_entity.id
_entity.type
_entity.pdbx_description
1 polymer ?
#
loop_
_entity_poly.entity_id
_entity_poly.type
_entity_poly.pdbx_seq_one_letter_code
_entity_poly.pdbx_strand_id
1 'polypeptide(L)'
;MAVIFKEEGHVYESNDQDKINWTSVTSFIGMFKPKFDAKAQAKKSSKNKRSKWHGMTDKEILNAWDTETQRAIGLGNWYHNQRESDMLDFETIAREGVELPIVKPDITDEGVKVAPEQKLKDGVYPELFVYLKSLGLCGQADLVEIVNGEINITDYKTNKEVKEKGFTNWEGITSKMFNPVNNLDDCNLNHYNLQLSIYAYIIKKHNPRLKIGKLVIQHVKFQKVGENDHGYPITKMVNGEPAIEEIKMYNLPYLKDEVDNLIMWFKDNKKC
;
A
#
# COMPACT_ATOMS: atom_id res chain seq x y z
N MET A 1 -21.70 -5.54 13.82
CA MET A 1 -21.52 -5.47 12.36
C MET A 1 -20.05 -5.62 12.08
N ALA A 2 -19.63 -6.75 11.53
CA ALA A 2 -18.24 -6.99 11.26
C ALA A 2 -17.99 -6.93 9.73
N VAL A 3 -16.98 -6.18 9.32
CA VAL A 3 -16.38 -6.33 7.99
C VAL A 3 -15.25 -7.32 8.17
N ILE A 4 -15.22 -8.36 7.36
CA ILE A 4 -14.27 -9.45 7.42
C ILE A 4 -13.29 -9.27 6.26
N PHE A 5 -12.00 -9.37 6.53
CA PHE A 5 -10.96 -9.41 5.54
C PHE A 5 -10.41 -10.83 5.41
N LYS A 6 -10.47 -11.40 4.21
CA LYS A 6 -9.84 -12.66 3.86
C LYS A 6 -8.53 -12.37 3.14
N GLU A 7 -7.41 -12.75 3.72
CA GLU A 7 -6.07 -12.56 3.13
C GLU A 7 -5.95 -13.29 1.79
N GLU A 8 -6.50 -14.50 1.70
CA GLU A 8 -6.58 -15.26 0.46
C GLU A 8 -7.49 -14.55 -0.54
N GLY A 9 -6.90 -14.00 -1.59
CA GLY A 9 -7.61 -13.26 -2.62
C GLY A 9 -7.91 -11.79 -2.32
N HIS A 10 -7.48 -11.24 -1.18
CA HIS A 10 -7.75 -9.86 -0.77
C HIS A 10 -9.24 -9.49 -0.85
N VAL A 11 -10.11 -10.38 -0.33
CA VAL A 11 -11.56 -10.22 -0.40
C VAL A 11 -12.09 -9.55 0.85
N TYR A 12 -12.91 -8.51 0.66
CA TYR A 12 -13.58 -7.80 1.72
C TYR A 12 -15.06 -8.16 1.71
N GLU A 13 -15.57 -8.69 2.81
CA GLU A 13 -16.97 -9.09 2.98
C GLU A 13 -17.58 -8.36 4.17
N SER A 14 -18.87 -8.03 4.08
CA SER A 14 -19.64 -7.54 5.24
C SER A 14 -20.75 -8.53 5.60
N ASN A 15 -20.90 -8.81 6.88
CA ASN A 15 -21.97 -9.69 7.41
C ASN A 15 -23.37 -9.03 7.38
N ASP A 16 -23.51 -7.89 6.72
CA ASP A 16 -24.78 -7.18 6.61
C ASP A 16 -25.64 -7.72 5.47
N GLN A 17 -26.95 -7.56 5.62
CA GLN A 17 -27.92 -7.78 4.54
C GLN A 17 -27.70 -6.87 3.35
N ASP A 18 -26.97 -5.76 3.53
CA ASP A 18 -26.56 -4.84 2.47
C ASP A 18 -25.34 -5.42 1.74
N LYS A 19 -25.52 -5.88 0.52
CA LYS A 19 -24.44 -6.30 -0.38
C LYS A 19 -23.62 -5.08 -0.80
N ILE A 20 -22.60 -4.73 -0.02
CA ILE A 20 -21.68 -3.65 -0.36
C ILE A 20 -20.61 -4.18 -1.30
N ASN A 21 -20.50 -3.57 -2.49
CA ASN A 21 -19.36 -3.80 -3.37
C ASN A 21 -18.18 -2.98 -2.85
N TRP A 22 -17.25 -3.65 -2.18
CA TRP A 22 -16.05 -3.04 -1.64
C TRP A 22 -15.02 -2.76 -2.73
N THR A 23 -14.41 -1.59 -2.67
CA THR A 23 -13.27 -1.22 -3.50
C THR A 23 -12.10 -0.93 -2.57
N SER A 24 -10.97 -1.62 -2.75
CA SER A 24 -9.76 -1.29 -1.98
C SER A 24 -9.21 0.07 -2.40
N VAL A 25 -8.59 0.79 -1.46
CA VAL A 25 -7.97 2.10 -1.72
C VAL A 25 -6.91 1.98 -2.83
N THR A 26 -6.13 0.92 -2.86
CA THR A 26 -5.13 0.68 -3.91
C THR A 26 -5.76 0.46 -5.29
N SER A 27 -6.86 -0.31 -5.36
CA SER A 27 -7.63 -0.48 -6.60
C SER A 27 -8.27 0.82 -7.06
N PHE A 28 -8.76 1.61 -6.13
CA PHE A 28 -9.34 2.93 -6.41
C PHE A 28 -8.30 3.88 -7.03
N ILE A 29 -7.13 4.03 -6.42
CA ILE A 29 -6.04 4.83 -6.97
C ILE A 29 -5.61 4.30 -8.34
N GLY A 30 -5.62 2.97 -8.52
CA GLY A 30 -5.31 2.31 -9.79
C GLY A 30 -6.19 2.70 -10.97
N MET A 31 -7.40 3.28 -10.73
CA MET A 31 -8.28 3.79 -11.79
C MET A 31 -7.74 5.08 -12.44
N PHE A 32 -6.87 5.80 -11.75
CA PHE A 32 -6.35 7.11 -12.16
C PHE A 32 -4.94 7.07 -12.72
N LYS A 33 -4.50 5.90 -13.21
CA LYS A 33 -3.21 5.74 -13.87
C LYS A 33 -3.32 4.78 -15.05
N PRO A 34 -2.37 4.84 -16.01
CA PRO A 34 -2.32 3.90 -17.14
C PRO A 34 -2.22 2.46 -16.64
N LYS A 35 -3.01 1.58 -17.24
CA LYS A 35 -2.87 0.14 -17.00
C LYS A 35 -1.64 -0.38 -17.73
N PHE A 36 -0.82 -1.15 -17.03
CA PHE A 36 0.33 -1.81 -17.62
C PHE A 36 -0.11 -3.02 -18.44
N ASP A 37 0.11 -2.96 -19.77
CA ASP A 37 -0.11 -4.09 -20.65
C ASP A 37 1.18 -4.93 -20.74
N ALA A 38 1.27 -5.94 -19.89
CA ALA A 38 2.43 -6.82 -19.81
C ALA A 38 2.70 -7.55 -21.14
N LYS A 39 1.65 -8.01 -21.85
CA LYS A 39 1.80 -8.74 -23.11
C LYS A 39 2.35 -7.84 -24.21
N ALA A 40 1.77 -6.66 -24.39
CA ALA A 40 2.25 -5.70 -25.37
C ALA A 40 3.70 -5.28 -25.06
N GLN A 41 4.02 -5.05 -23.78
CA GLN A 41 5.36 -4.66 -23.37
C GLN A 41 6.39 -5.78 -23.53
N ALA A 42 6.04 -7.04 -23.23
CA ALA A 42 6.90 -8.20 -23.48
C ALA A 42 7.23 -8.33 -24.98
N LYS A 43 6.22 -8.26 -25.84
CA LYS A 43 6.39 -8.29 -27.30
C LYS A 43 7.28 -7.14 -27.82
N LYS A 44 7.13 -5.93 -27.27
CA LYS A 44 7.99 -4.78 -27.60
C LYS A 44 9.42 -5.00 -27.14
N SER A 45 9.61 -5.52 -25.94
CA SER A 45 10.92 -5.78 -25.33
C SER A 45 11.69 -6.88 -26.08
N SER A 46 11.02 -7.95 -26.49
CA SER A 46 11.58 -9.04 -27.30
C SER A 46 12.18 -8.54 -28.63
N LYS A 47 11.54 -7.58 -29.27
CA LYS A 47 11.97 -7.03 -30.58
C LYS A 47 13.01 -5.92 -30.46
N ASN A 48 13.17 -5.31 -29.29
CA ASN A 48 14.08 -4.19 -29.10
C ASN A 48 15.51 -4.68 -28.91
N LYS A 49 16.38 -4.44 -29.89
CA LYS A 49 17.81 -4.82 -29.86
C LYS A 49 18.59 -4.27 -28.66
N ARG A 50 18.12 -3.19 -28.01
CA ARG A 50 18.74 -2.60 -26.83
C ARG A 50 18.18 -3.16 -25.51
N SER A 51 17.15 -3.99 -25.59
CA SER A 51 16.54 -4.61 -24.41
C SER A 51 17.32 -5.85 -23.99
N LYS A 52 17.49 -6.07 -22.69
CA LYS A 52 18.02 -7.32 -22.16
C LYS A 52 17.16 -8.54 -22.52
N TRP A 53 15.93 -8.30 -22.94
CA TRP A 53 14.95 -9.32 -23.35
C TRP A 53 14.98 -9.61 -24.85
N HIS A 54 15.89 -8.99 -25.60
CA HIS A 54 15.95 -9.18 -27.06
C HIS A 54 16.14 -10.66 -27.43
N GLY A 55 15.32 -11.14 -28.33
CA GLY A 55 15.36 -12.53 -28.82
C GLY A 55 14.66 -13.58 -27.95
N MET A 56 14.24 -13.23 -26.73
CA MET A 56 13.41 -14.10 -25.91
C MET A 56 11.96 -14.09 -26.41
N THR A 57 11.24 -15.17 -26.21
CA THR A 57 9.80 -15.23 -26.50
C THR A 57 8.99 -14.41 -25.48
N ASP A 58 7.82 -13.93 -25.88
CA ASP A 58 6.90 -13.20 -24.99
C ASP A 58 6.61 -14.00 -23.71
N LYS A 59 6.47 -15.33 -23.83
CA LYS A 59 6.17 -16.24 -22.71
C LYS A 59 7.34 -16.32 -21.72
N GLU A 60 8.57 -16.43 -22.19
CA GLU A 60 9.75 -16.44 -21.33
C GLU A 60 9.90 -15.12 -20.56
N ILE A 61 9.66 -13.99 -21.22
CA ILE A 61 9.70 -12.67 -20.60
C ILE A 61 8.64 -12.55 -19.52
N LEU A 62 7.40 -12.95 -19.82
CA LEU A 62 6.30 -12.89 -18.86
C LEU A 62 6.54 -13.79 -17.64
N ASN A 63 7.09 -15.00 -17.85
CA ASN A 63 7.45 -15.89 -16.76
C ASN A 63 8.55 -15.28 -15.85
N ALA A 64 9.58 -14.67 -16.47
CA ALA A 64 10.64 -14.01 -15.71
C ALA A 64 10.10 -12.83 -14.88
N TRP A 65 9.18 -12.05 -15.44
CA TRP A 65 8.52 -10.96 -14.71
C TRP A 65 7.63 -11.46 -13.57
N ASP A 66 6.88 -12.54 -13.82
CA ASP A 66 6.03 -13.15 -12.78
C ASP A 66 6.88 -13.69 -11.62
N THR A 67 7.94 -14.43 -11.92
CA THR A 67 8.88 -14.94 -10.90
C THR A 67 9.44 -13.81 -10.04
N GLU A 68 9.86 -12.69 -10.65
CA GLU A 68 10.34 -11.55 -9.89
C GLU A 68 9.24 -10.87 -9.08
N THR A 69 8.03 -10.81 -9.62
CA THR A 69 6.87 -10.28 -8.90
C THR A 69 6.56 -11.10 -7.67
N GLN A 70 6.53 -12.44 -7.79
CA GLN A 70 6.29 -13.33 -6.66
C GLN A 70 7.40 -13.22 -5.60
N ARG A 71 8.65 -13.11 -6.02
CA ARG A 71 9.78 -12.87 -5.11
C ARG A 71 9.62 -11.55 -4.33
N ALA A 72 9.26 -10.48 -5.04
CA ALA A 72 9.06 -9.15 -4.42
C ALA A 72 7.88 -9.14 -3.44
N ILE A 73 6.77 -9.80 -3.80
CA ILE A 73 5.61 -9.99 -2.92
C ILE A 73 6.03 -10.78 -1.66
N GLY A 74 6.77 -11.87 -1.82
CA GLY A 74 7.25 -12.67 -0.68
C GLY A 74 8.10 -11.87 0.30
N LEU A 75 9.01 -11.02 -0.19
CA LEU A 75 9.81 -10.12 0.66
C LEU A 75 8.95 -9.05 1.35
N GLY A 76 7.96 -8.51 0.62
CA GLY A 76 7.00 -7.56 1.18
C GLY A 76 6.22 -8.19 2.34
N ASN A 77 5.57 -9.32 2.08
CA ASN A 77 4.78 -10.03 3.09
C ASN A 77 5.62 -10.41 4.31
N TRP A 78 6.86 -10.92 4.09
CA TRP A 78 7.76 -11.22 5.19
C TRP A 78 8.00 -9.99 6.08
N TYR A 79 8.28 -8.82 5.48
CA TYR A 79 8.56 -7.61 6.25
C TYR A 79 7.34 -7.12 7.01
N HIS A 80 6.17 -7.08 6.38
CA HIS A 80 4.91 -6.68 7.02
C HIS A 80 4.58 -7.60 8.20
N ASN A 81 4.60 -8.92 7.98
CA ASN A 81 4.31 -9.92 9.03
C ASN A 81 5.29 -9.80 10.20
N GLN A 82 6.59 -9.57 9.91
CA GLN A 82 7.59 -9.38 10.97
C GLN A 82 7.30 -8.13 11.79
N ARG A 83 6.95 -7.01 11.14
CA ARG A 83 6.62 -5.76 11.86
C ARG A 83 5.34 -5.87 12.67
N GLU A 84 4.32 -6.54 12.13
CA GLU A 84 3.10 -6.85 12.88
C GLU A 84 3.42 -7.70 14.11
N SER A 85 4.13 -8.82 13.91
CA SER A 85 4.50 -9.72 15.01
C SER A 85 5.29 -9.01 16.10
N ASP A 86 6.33 -8.26 15.72
CA ASP A 86 7.15 -7.49 16.67
C ASP A 86 6.31 -6.52 17.52
N MET A 87 5.26 -5.92 16.94
CA MET A 87 4.38 -5.03 17.70
C MET A 87 3.44 -5.81 18.62
N LEU A 88 2.87 -6.92 18.14
CA LEU A 88 1.90 -7.71 18.90
C LEU A 88 2.51 -8.45 20.11
N ASP A 89 3.85 -8.57 20.18
CA ASP A 89 4.57 -9.11 21.32
C ASP A 89 4.54 -8.19 22.56
N PHE A 90 4.16 -6.92 22.37
CA PHE A 90 4.07 -5.94 23.46
C PHE A 90 2.61 -5.63 23.81
N GLU A 91 2.35 -5.19 25.03
CA GLU A 91 1.05 -4.66 25.44
C GLU A 91 0.98 -3.14 25.29
N THR A 92 2.11 -2.47 25.49
CA THR A 92 2.23 -1.01 25.39
C THR A 92 3.53 -0.62 24.70
N ILE A 93 3.56 0.58 24.17
CA ILE A 93 4.76 1.17 23.59
C ILE A 93 4.80 2.68 23.84
N ALA A 94 5.98 3.22 24.15
CA ALA A 94 6.16 4.65 24.32
C ALA A 94 6.24 5.39 22.97
N ARG A 95 5.42 6.44 22.81
CA ARG A 95 5.45 7.37 21.66
C ARG A 95 5.36 8.81 22.16
N GLU A 96 6.29 9.64 21.75
CA GLU A 96 6.33 11.07 22.13
C GLU A 96 6.18 11.32 23.65
N GLY A 97 6.75 10.42 24.46
CA GLY A 97 6.69 10.49 25.93
C GLY A 97 5.38 9.99 26.55
N VAL A 98 4.46 9.46 25.74
CA VAL A 98 3.20 8.85 26.18
C VAL A 98 3.28 7.33 26.00
N GLU A 99 2.88 6.57 27.00
CA GLU A 99 2.73 5.12 26.90
C GLU A 99 1.37 4.80 26.29
N LEU A 100 1.38 4.14 25.15
CA LEU A 100 0.20 3.81 24.37
C LEU A 100 -0.08 2.31 24.37
N PRO A 101 -1.32 1.86 24.50
CA PRO A 101 -1.67 0.47 24.33
C PRO A 101 -1.51 0.03 22.88
N ILE A 102 -1.05 -1.20 22.67
CA ILE A 102 -1.11 -1.85 21.37
C ILE A 102 -2.46 -2.55 21.25
N VAL A 103 -3.24 -2.11 20.27
CA VAL A 103 -4.58 -2.62 20.04
C VAL A 103 -4.49 -3.80 19.07
N LYS A 104 -4.62 -5.00 19.62
CA LYS A 104 -4.57 -6.24 18.86
C LYS A 104 -5.87 -6.41 18.04
N PRO A 105 -5.79 -6.91 16.79
CA PRO A 105 -6.98 -7.18 16.00
C PRO A 105 -7.82 -8.28 16.63
N ASP A 106 -9.14 -8.14 16.58
CA ASP A 106 -10.03 -9.25 16.91
C ASP A 106 -9.92 -10.33 15.82
N ILE A 107 -9.87 -11.58 16.26
CA ILE A 107 -9.77 -12.74 15.36
C ILE A 107 -10.96 -13.66 15.63
N THR A 108 -11.65 -14.12 14.58
CA THR A 108 -12.73 -15.10 14.70
C THR A 108 -12.18 -16.48 15.08
N ASP A 109 -13.05 -17.39 15.52
CA ASP A 109 -12.68 -18.80 15.79
C ASP A 109 -12.06 -19.50 14.56
N GLU A 110 -12.33 -18.99 13.35
CA GLU A 110 -11.79 -19.49 12.09
C GLU A 110 -10.45 -18.81 11.71
N GLY A 111 -9.89 -17.95 12.59
CA GLY A 111 -8.61 -17.27 12.37
C GLY A 111 -8.70 -16.04 11.45
N VAL A 112 -9.90 -15.52 11.17
CA VAL A 112 -10.09 -14.37 10.27
C VAL A 112 -10.06 -13.07 11.07
N LYS A 113 -9.26 -12.10 10.63
CA LYS A 113 -9.21 -10.77 11.24
C LYS A 113 -10.54 -10.02 11.02
N VAL A 114 -11.09 -9.50 12.11
CA VAL A 114 -12.32 -8.70 12.11
C VAL A 114 -11.95 -7.23 12.13
N ALA A 115 -12.60 -6.43 11.29
CA ALA A 115 -12.41 -4.99 11.30
C ALA A 115 -12.81 -4.42 12.67
N PRO A 116 -11.93 -3.65 13.34
CA PRO A 116 -12.24 -3.08 14.63
C PRO A 116 -13.29 -1.98 14.53
N GLU A 117 -13.80 -1.54 15.68
CA GLU A 117 -14.56 -0.29 15.75
C GLU A 117 -13.75 0.84 15.10
N GLN A 118 -14.38 1.61 14.20
CA GLN A 118 -13.70 2.72 13.51
C GLN A 118 -13.57 3.99 14.38
N LYS A 119 -14.09 3.97 15.62
CA LYS A 119 -13.83 5.02 16.62
C LYS A 119 -12.59 4.66 17.40
N LEU A 120 -11.49 5.30 17.03
CA LEU A 120 -10.19 5.04 17.61
C LEU A 120 -9.95 5.90 18.86
N LYS A 121 -9.24 5.33 19.83
CA LYS A 121 -8.68 6.01 21.01
C LYS A 121 -7.18 6.15 20.83
N ASP A 122 -6.52 6.85 21.76
CA ASP A 122 -5.06 6.85 21.80
C ASP A 122 -4.54 5.41 21.92
N GLY A 123 -3.62 5.05 21.04
CA GLY A 123 -3.11 3.70 20.92
C GLY A 123 -2.37 3.46 19.62
N VAL A 124 -1.76 2.28 19.51
CA VAL A 124 -1.02 1.81 18.35
C VAL A 124 -1.78 0.64 17.73
N TYR A 125 -2.07 0.70 16.46
CA TYR A 125 -2.93 -0.21 15.70
C TYR A 125 -2.13 -0.81 14.54
N PRO A 126 -1.45 -1.95 14.71
CA PRO A 126 -0.81 -2.66 13.61
C PRO A 126 -1.87 -3.22 12.66
N GLU A 127 -1.59 -3.17 11.34
CA GLU A 127 -2.42 -3.73 10.29
C GLU A 127 -3.91 -3.31 10.41
N LEU A 128 -4.14 -2.01 10.73
CA LEU A 128 -5.47 -1.49 10.97
C LEU A 128 -6.32 -1.56 9.70
N PHE A 129 -7.39 -2.34 9.76
CA PHE A 129 -8.40 -2.34 8.74
C PHE A 129 -9.30 -1.11 8.84
N VAL A 130 -9.32 -0.28 7.79
CA VAL A 130 -10.11 0.95 7.69
C VAL A 130 -11.15 0.84 6.58
N TYR A 131 -12.36 1.35 6.83
CA TYR A 131 -13.42 1.34 5.82
C TYR A 131 -14.38 2.51 5.94
N LEU A 132 -14.97 2.88 4.82
CA LEU A 132 -16.05 3.86 4.75
C LEU A 132 -17.24 3.25 4.01
N LYS A 133 -18.20 2.71 4.78
CA LYS A 133 -19.37 1.98 4.28
C LYS A 133 -20.17 2.77 3.26
N SER A 134 -20.41 4.07 3.51
CA SER A 134 -21.16 4.94 2.62
C SER A 134 -20.59 5.05 1.20
N LEU A 135 -19.29 4.76 1.04
CA LEU A 135 -18.62 4.75 -0.24
C LEU A 135 -18.24 3.33 -0.69
N GLY A 136 -18.31 2.32 0.18
CA GLY A 136 -17.77 0.99 -0.08
C GLY A 136 -16.26 1.03 -0.36
N LEU A 137 -15.53 1.96 0.28
CA LEU A 137 -14.07 2.03 0.26
C LEU A 137 -13.51 1.33 1.49
N CYS A 138 -12.44 0.58 1.31
CA CYS A 138 -11.76 -0.11 2.39
C CYS A 138 -10.27 -0.26 2.11
N GLY A 139 -9.51 -0.61 3.15
CA GLY A 139 -8.12 -0.93 3.05
C GLY A 139 -7.52 -1.31 4.39
N GLN A 140 -6.27 -1.69 4.37
CA GLN A 140 -5.50 -2.04 5.54
C GLN A 140 -4.28 -1.11 5.61
N ALA A 141 -4.12 -0.42 6.73
CA ALA A 141 -2.99 0.48 6.97
C ALA A 141 -1.99 -0.27 7.86
N ASP A 142 -0.74 -0.36 7.44
CA ASP A 142 0.28 -1.19 8.09
C ASP A 142 0.50 -0.81 9.55
N LEU A 143 0.52 0.50 9.84
CA LEU A 143 0.62 1.00 11.21
C LEU A 143 -0.12 2.33 11.35
N VAL A 144 -1.08 2.37 12.26
CA VAL A 144 -1.76 3.61 12.66
C VAL A 144 -1.48 3.88 14.14
N GLU A 145 -1.10 5.09 14.45
CA GLU A 145 -0.86 5.54 15.82
C GLU A 145 -1.74 6.76 16.10
N ILE A 146 -2.56 6.68 17.14
CA ILE A 146 -3.32 7.83 17.64
C ILE A 146 -2.60 8.32 18.85
N VAL A 147 -1.99 9.50 18.74
CA VAL A 147 -1.16 10.10 19.79
C VAL A 147 -1.59 11.55 19.98
N ASN A 148 -1.94 11.93 21.20
CA ASN A 148 -2.32 13.32 21.54
C ASN A 148 -3.42 13.89 20.59
N GLY A 149 -4.35 13.06 20.14
CA GLY A 149 -5.42 13.45 19.25
C GLY A 149 -4.99 13.62 17.79
N GLU A 150 -3.82 13.11 17.39
CA GLU A 150 -3.33 13.11 16.01
C GLU A 150 -3.29 11.70 15.42
N ILE A 151 -3.65 11.60 14.14
CA ILE A 151 -3.61 10.38 13.33
C ILE A 151 -2.25 10.32 12.63
N ASN A 152 -1.40 9.41 13.04
CA ASN A 152 -0.12 9.15 12.37
C ASN A 152 -0.21 7.81 11.66
N ILE A 153 0.22 7.75 10.40
CA ILE A 153 0.16 6.53 9.59
C ILE A 153 1.53 6.26 9.00
N THR A 154 2.03 5.05 9.21
CA THR A 154 3.24 4.54 8.55
C THR A 154 2.87 3.35 7.67
N ASP A 155 3.39 3.35 6.46
CA ASP A 155 3.17 2.27 5.48
C ASP A 155 4.53 1.75 5.00
N TYR A 156 4.68 0.43 4.96
CA TYR A 156 5.94 -0.24 4.66
C TYR A 156 6.04 -0.54 3.16
N LYS A 157 7.16 -0.20 2.55
CA LYS A 157 7.41 -0.47 1.13
C LYS A 157 8.77 -1.12 0.96
N THR A 158 8.79 -2.24 0.23
CA THR A 158 10.01 -3.05 -0.02
C THR A 158 10.39 -3.08 -1.50
N ASN A 159 9.76 -2.25 -2.32
CA ASN A 159 10.07 -2.16 -3.74
C ASN A 159 11.50 -1.64 -3.99
N LYS A 160 12.04 -1.96 -5.15
CA LYS A 160 13.44 -1.64 -5.53
C LYS A 160 13.80 -0.18 -5.33
N GLU A 161 12.87 0.73 -5.66
CA GLU A 161 13.05 2.18 -5.52
C GLU A 161 11.70 2.89 -5.34
N VAL A 162 11.70 4.01 -4.65
CA VAL A 162 10.56 4.93 -4.60
C VAL A 162 10.83 6.07 -5.58
N LYS A 163 10.09 6.05 -6.69
CA LYS A 163 10.17 7.12 -7.71
C LYS A 163 9.35 8.31 -7.24
N GLU A 164 10.00 9.47 -7.22
CA GLU A 164 9.41 10.74 -6.77
C GLU A 164 8.79 11.55 -7.92
N LYS A 165 9.13 11.18 -9.19
CA LYS A 165 8.64 11.84 -10.41
C LYS A 165 8.10 10.82 -11.39
N GLY A 166 7.15 11.24 -12.20
CA GLY A 166 6.64 10.50 -13.33
C GLY A 166 7.71 10.25 -14.40
N PHE A 167 7.47 9.27 -15.25
CA PHE A 167 8.35 9.05 -16.40
C PHE A 167 8.31 10.25 -17.35
N THR A 168 9.48 10.79 -17.67
CA THR A 168 9.60 11.86 -18.66
C THR A 168 10.03 11.26 -20.00
N ASN A 169 9.25 11.50 -21.05
CA ASN A 169 9.56 11.02 -22.40
C ASN A 169 10.66 11.86 -23.06
N TRP A 170 11.05 11.49 -24.28
CA TRP A 170 12.09 12.20 -25.05
C TRP A 170 11.70 13.64 -25.45
N GLU A 171 10.41 13.99 -25.44
CA GLU A 171 9.89 15.35 -25.68
C GLU A 171 9.86 16.21 -24.42
N GLY A 172 10.31 15.66 -23.27
CA GLY A 172 10.29 16.37 -21.99
C GLY A 172 8.93 16.34 -21.29
N ILE A 173 7.97 15.54 -21.77
CA ILE A 173 6.63 15.43 -21.18
C ILE A 173 6.67 14.39 -20.06
N THR A 174 6.35 14.81 -18.84
CA THR A 174 6.25 13.93 -17.67
C THR A 174 4.86 13.30 -17.57
N SER A 175 4.81 12.00 -17.34
CA SER A 175 3.53 11.28 -17.15
C SER A 175 2.82 11.75 -15.89
N LYS A 176 1.53 12.03 -16.04
CA LYS A 176 0.64 12.47 -14.96
C LYS A 176 -0.42 11.41 -14.68
N MET A 177 -0.97 11.45 -13.49
CA MET A 177 -2.17 10.69 -13.18
C MET A 177 -3.36 11.22 -14.01
N PHE A 178 -4.47 10.48 -14.05
CA PHE A 178 -5.69 10.92 -14.74
C PHE A 178 -6.52 11.85 -13.85
N ASN A 179 -7.46 12.59 -14.50
CA ASN A 179 -8.44 13.37 -13.74
C ASN A 179 -9.19 12.49 -12.73
N PRO A 180 -9.47 13.00 -11.51
CA PRO A 180 -9.37 14.41 -11.10
C PRO A 180 -8.04 14.78 -10.40
N VAL A 181 -7.00 13.94 -10.45
CA VAL A 181 -5.70 14.15 -9.78
C VAL A 181 -4.53 14.30 -10.77
N ASN A 182 -4.80 14.85 -11.95
CA ASN A 182 -3.82 15.05 -13.02
C ASN A 182 -2.78 16.15 -12.74
N ASN A 183 -2.89 16.85 -11.63
CA ASN A 183 -1.84 17.70 -11.08
C ASN A 183 -0.66 16.89 -10.51
N LEU A 184 -0.90 15.61 -10.14
CA LEU A 184 0.14 14.72 -9.62
C LEU A 184 0.87 13.98 -10.75
N ASP A 185 2.15 13.76 -10.56
CA ASP A 185 2.95 12.85 -11.40
C ASP A 185 2.51 11.40 -11.18
N ASP A 186 2.47 10.61 -12.25
CA ASP A 186 2.26 9.16 -12.17
C ASP A 186 3.56 8.48 -11.70
N CYS A 187 3.75 8.41 -10.37
CA CYS A 187 4.91 7.82 -9.72
C CYS A 187 4.55 7.14 -8.39
N ASN A 188 5.45 6.26 -7.91
CA ASN A 188 5.22 5.51 -6.68
C ASN A 188 4.90 6.42 -5.48
N LEU A 189 5.70 7.49 -5.29
CA LEU A 189 5.56 8.36 -4.13
C LEU A 189 4.16 8.99 -4.05
N ASN A 190 3.64 9.47 -5.19
CA ASN A 190 2.30 10.06 -5.23
C ASN A 190 1.19 9.02 -5.03
N HIS A 191 1.38 7.78 -5.56
CA HIS A 191 0.43 6.69 -5.30
C HIS A 191 0.37 6.34 -3.82
N TYR A 192 1.53 6.25 -3.15
CA TYR A 192 1.61 5.98 -1.71
C TYR A 192 1.05 7.14 -0.89
N ASN A 193 1.34 8.38 -1.30
CA ASN A 193 0.81 9.56 -0.63
C ASN A 193 -0.73 9.61 -0.69
N LEU A 194 -1.32 9.32 -1.87
CA LEU A 194 -2.77 9.20 -2.01
C LEU A 194 -3.33 8.08 -1.14
N GLN A 195 -2.65 6.92 -1.07
CA GLN A 195 -3.06 5.79 -0.24
C GLN A 195 -3.15 6.19 1.23
N LEU A 196 -2.08 6.77 1.78
CA LEU A 196 -2.06 7.24 3.17
C LEU A 196 -3.06 8.36 3.42
N SER A 197 -3.20 9.29 2.49
CA SER A 197 -4.14 10.39 2.59
C SER A 197 -5.60 9.92 2.60
N ILE A 198 -5.95 8.90 1.80
CA ILE A 198 -7.29 8.30 1.81
C ILE A 198 -7.53 7.53 3.11
N TYR A 199 -6.53 6.78 3.63
CA TYR A 199 -6.65 6.13 4.94
C TYR A 199 -6.89 7.16 6.05
N ALA A 200 -6.10 8.24 6.09
CA ALA A 200 -6.28 9.32 7.04
C ALA A 200 -7.67 9.97 6.92
N TYR A 201 -8.17 10.17 5.70
CA TYR A 201 -9.52 10.66 5.44
C TYR A 201 -10.59 9.72 6.02
N ILE A 202 -10.48 8.41 5.78
CA ILE A 202 -11.43 7.41 6.29
C ILE A 202 -11.44 7.45 7.82
N ILE A 203 -10.27 7.37 8.46
CA ILE A 203 -10.15 7.43 9.92
C ILE A 203 -10.76 8.71 10.47
N LYS A 204 -10.43 9.87 9.87
CA LYS A 204 -10.97 11.17 10.30
C LYS A 204 -12.47 11.27 10.13
N LYS A 205 -13.08 10.63 9.13
CA LYS A 205 -14.55 10.59 8.96
C LYS A 205 -15.25 9.93 10.13
N HIS A 206 -14.67 8.88 10.69
CA HIS A 206 -15.19 8.21 11.89
C HIS A 206 -14.79 8.96 13.19
N ASN A 207 -13.72 9.75 13.15
CA ASN A 207 -13.11 10.42 14.30
C ASN A 207 -12.93 11.92 14.02
N PRO A 208 -13.99 12.72 13.90
CA PRO A 208 -13.90 14.11 13.42
C PRO A 208 -13.10 15.05 14.32
N ARG A 209 -12.88 14.68 15.60
CA ARG A 209 -12.08 15.48 16.55
C ARG A 209 -10.57 15.27 16.38
N LEU A 210 -10.15 14.13 15.82
CA LEU A 210 -8.73 13.87 15.59
C LEU A 210 -8.19 14.78 14.48
N LYS A 211 -6.94 15.16 14.57
CA LYS A 211 -6.20 15.87 13.51
C LYS A 211 -5.38 14.87 12.71
N ILE A 212 -5.08 15.17 11.46
CA ILE A 212 -4.15 14.40 10.66
C ILE A 212 -2.75 14.89 11.01
N GLY A 213 -1.92 13.97 11.49
CA GLY A 213 -0.54 14.18 11.87
C GLY A 213 0.42 13.73 10.76
N LYS A 214 1.36 12.83 11.12
CA LYS A 214 2.42 12.37 10.21
C LYS A 214 1.92 11.27 9.27
N LEU A 215 2.20 11.41 7.99
CA LEU A 215 2.01 10.36 6.98
C LEU A 215 3.40 9.96 6.48
N VAL A 216 3.77 8.71 6.65
CA VAL A 216 5.15 8.26 6.45
C VAL A 216 5.20 6.99 5.60
N ILE A 217 6.06 6.98 4.59
CA ILE A 217 6.48 5.75 3.94
C ILE A 217 7.82 5.32 4.55
N GLN A 218 7.86 4.12 5.09
CA GLN A 218 9.08 3.46 5.49
C GLN A 218 9.53 2.52 4.36
N HIS A 219 10.49 2.98 3.58
CA HIS A 219 11.03 2.22 2.47
C HIS A 219 12.23 1.38 2.92
N VAL A 220 12.13 0.09 2.71
CA VAL A 220 13.12 -0.90 3.14
C VAL A 220 13.80 -1.53 1.94
N LYS A 221 15.13 -1.49 1.93
CA LYS A 221 15.95 -2.18 0.94
C LYS A 221 16.63 -3.37 1.59
N PHE A 222 16.63 -4.49 0.86
CA PHE A 222 17.33 -5.69 1.27
C PHE A 222 18.73 -5.78 0.65
N GLN A 223 19.68 -6.29 1.41
CA GLN A 223 21.03 -6.59 0.91
C GLN A 223 20.95 -7.63 -0.21
N LYS A 224 21.78 -7.44 -1.23
CA LYS A 224 21.92 -8.40 -2.33
C LYS A 224 23.28 -9.07 -2.30
N VAL A 225 23.31 -10.34 -2.68
CA VAL A 225 24.56 -11.13 -2.86
C VAL A 225 24.95 -11.28 -4.33
N GLY A 226 24.08 -10.88 -5.26
CA GLY A 226 24.30 -11.00 -6.70
C GLY A 226 23.02 -10.72 -7.46
N GLU A 227 23.01 -11.11 -8.73
CA GLU A 227 21.87 -11.02 -9.62
C GLU A 227 21.68 -12.38 -10.31
N ASN A 228 20.41 -12.72 -10.60
CA ASN A 228 20.10 -13.91 -11.39
C ASN A 228 20.34 -13.67 -12.90
N ASP A 229 20.13 -14.69 -13.72
CA ASP A 229 20.35 -14.62 -15.19
C ASP A 229 19.56 -13.51 -15.89
N HIS A 230 18.51 -13.00 -15.26
CA HIS A 230 17.70 -11.89 -15.76
C HIS A 230 18.06 -10.54 -15.15
N GLY A 231 19.15 -10.46 -14.34
CA GLY A 231 19.60 -9.23 -13.69
C GLY A 231 18.65 -8.76 -12.56
N TYR A 232 17.91 -9.68 -11.94
CA TYR A 232 17.17 -9.41 -10.73
C TYR A 232 17.99 -9.72 -9.49
N PRO A 233 17.85 -8.94 -8.40
CA PRO A 233 18.66 -9.10 -7.22
C PRO A 233 18.36 -10.42 -6.51
N ILE A 234 19.42 -11.11 -6.08
CA ILE A 234 19.36 -12.24 -5.16
C ILE A 234 19.53 -11.68 -3.74
N THR A 235 18.49 -11.80 -2.93
CA THR A 235 18.48 -11.28 -1.55
C THR A 235 19.44 -12.08 -0.67
N LYS A 236 20.27 -11.38 0.11
CA LYS A 236 21.11 -12.00 1.14
C LYS A 236 20.25 -12.50 2.28
N MET A 237 20.41 -13.75 2.64
CA MET A 237 19.76 -14.34 3.82
C MET A 237 20.76 -14.47 4.96
N VAL A 238 20.35 -14.14 6.18
CA VAL A 238 21.11 -14.31 7.42
C VAL A 238 20.21 -15.05 8.40
N ASN A 239 20.64 -16.22 8.86
CA ASN A 239 19.86 -17.11 9.74
C ASN A 239 18.46 -17.46 9.18
N GLY A 240 18.32 -17.51 7.84
CA GLY A 240 17.06 -17.82 7.18
C GLY A 240 16.17 -16.59 6.91
N GLU A 241 16.57 -15.39 7.32
CA GLU A 241 15.83 -14.15 7.15
C GLU A 241 16.50 -13.19 6.15
N PRO A 242 15.71 -12.39 5.39
CA PRO A 242 16.25 -11.37 4.50
C PRO A 242 17.01 -10.29 5.27
N ALA A 243 18.27 -10.06 4.89
CA ALA A 243 19.08 -9.02 5.51
C ALA A 243 18.71 -7.63 4.99
N ILE A 244 18.42 -6.71 5.91
CA ILE A 244 18.10 -5.31 5.59
C ILE A 244 19.39 -4.55 5.31
N GLU A 245 19.42 -3.77 4.22
CA GLU A 245 20.51 -2.86 3.87
C GLU A 245 20.25 -1.45 4.39
N GLU A 246 19.06 -0.91 4.12
CA GLU A 246 18.71 0.47 4.41
C GLU A 246 17.22 0.60 4.73
N ILE A 247 16.90 1.48 5.66
CA ILE A 247 15.54 1.95 5.90
C ILE A 247 15.52 3.46 5.68
N LYS A 248 14.72 3.92 4.71
CA LYS A 248 14.54 5.33 4.40
C LYS A 248 13.12 5.78 4.68
N MET A 249 12.98 6.89 5.41
CA MET A 249 11.68 7.47 5.77
C MET A 249 11.34 8.61 4.83
N TYR A 250 10.13 8.60 4.27
CA TYR A 250 9.57 9.70 3.49
C TYR A 250 8.39 10.29 4.24
N ASN A 251 8.52 11.54 4.70
CA ASN A 251 7.42 12.27 5.31
C ASN A 251 6.59 12.92 4.19
N LEU A 252 5.30 12.62 4.17
CA LEU A 252 4.39 13.02 3.11
C LEU A 252 3.36 14.02 3.60
N PRO A 253 3.00 15.03 2.81
CA PRO A 253 1.90 15.93 3.15
C PRO A 253 0.57 15.22 3.00
N TYR A 254 -0.44 15.63 3.78
CA TYR A 254 -1.80 15.22 3.54
C TYR A 254 -2.36 15.89 2.27
N LEU A 255 -2.73 15.10 1.28
CA LEU A 255 -3.27 15.53 -0.01
C LEU A 255 -4.79 15.76 0.09
N LYS A 256 -5.17 16.79 0.86
CA LYS A 256 -6.59 17.05 1.18
C LYS A 256 -7.43 17.28 -0.06
N ASP A 257 -6.98 18.18 -0.95
CA ASP A 257 -7.77 18.60 -2.12
C ASP A 257 -7.90 17.47 -3.15
N GLU A 258 -6.81 16.70 -3.35
CA GLU A 258 -6.81 15.52 -4.21
C GLU A 258 -7.75 14.44 -3.68
N VAL A 259 -7.74 14.19 -2.36
CA VAL A 259 -8.65 13.22 -1.74
C VAL A 259 -10.10 13.70 -1.88
N ASP A 260 -10.40 14.96 -1.60
CA ASP A 260 -11.76 15.51 -1.75
C ASP A 260 -12.25 15.37 -3.19
N ASN A 261 -11.40 15.67 -4.19
CA ASN A 261 -11.70 15.49 -5.61
C ASN A 261 -11.96 14.03 -5.98
N LEU A 262 -11.11 13.11 -5.49
CA LEU A 262 -11.26 11.67 -5.72
C LEU A 262 -12.58 11.15 -5.13
N ILE A 263 -12.89 11.53 -3.90
CA ILE A 263 -14.11 11.11 -3.21
C ILE A 263 -15.36 11.66 -3.92
N MET A 264 -15.32 12.91 -4.41
CA MET A 264 -16.40 13.49 -5.19
C MET A 264 -16.59 12.72 -6.51
N TRP A 265 -15.50 12.50 -7.25
CA TRP A 265 -15.53 11.68 -8.47
C TRP A 265 -16.11 10.29 -8.23
N PHE A 266 -15.72 9.63 -7.12
CA PHE A 266 -16.19 8.28 -6.80
C PHE A 266 -17.69 8.24 -6.52
N LYS A 267 -18.24 9.24 -5.80
CA LYS A 267 -19.68 9.37 -5.57
C LYS A 267 -20.46 9.51 -6.86
N ASP A 268 -19.94 10.35 -7.78
CA ASP A 268 -20.62 10.66 -9.04
C ASP A 268 -20.56 9.48 -10.04
N ASN A 269 -19.53 8.64 -9.95
CA ASN A 269 -19.30 7.54 -10.89
C ASN A 269 -19.61 6.14 -10.32
N LYS A 270 -19.87 6.01 -9.02
CA LYS A 270 -20.34 4.77 -8.44
C LYS A 270 -21.79 4.56 -8.88
N LYS A 271 -21.99 3.69 -9.88
CA LYS A 271 -23.33 3.22 -10.22
C LYS A 271 -23.89 2.45 -9.02
N CYS A 272 -25.00 2.94 -8.48
CA CYS A 272 -25.78 2.25 -7.44
C CYS A 272 -26.20 0.85 -7.90
#